data_a690349d90d84e2e4272fd610f412c8b
#
_entry.id   a690349d90d84e2e4272fd610f412c8b
#
_cell.length_a   1.000
_cell.length_b   1.000
_cell.length_c   1.000
_cell.angle_alpha   90.00
_cell.angle_beta   90.00
_cell.angle_gamma   90.00
#
_symmetry.space_group_name_H-M   'P 1'
#
loop_
_entity.id
_entity.type
_entity.pdbx_description
1 polymer ?
#
loop_
_entity_poly.entity_id
_entity_poly.type
_entity_poly.pdbx_seq_one_letter_code
_entity_poly.pdbx_strand_id
1 'polypeptide(L)'
;MKRIFIVFGHHNVTGSFNAAIRDTFINEVQKNGHEVDLVNLFEEKEKLPFYDSNFNPPPKLVLQYRERLEQSDVMFLIGSCHNLRMNAILENWIDWVLHPKWFFSYKSMFPESKYFKNYGYPVAG
;
A
#
# COMPACT_ATOMS: atom_id res chain seq x y z
N MET A 1 5.13 18.41 -12.15
CA MET A 1 5.55 17.82 -10.88
C MET A 1 4.56 16.74 -10.47
N LYS A 2 5.05 15.60 -10.05
CA LYS A 2 4.26 14.50 -9.50
C LYS A 2 4.59 14.31 -8.02
N ARG A 3 3.61 13.89 -7.23
CA ARG A 3 3.81 13.45 -5.86
C ARG A 3 3.85 11.92 -5.83
N ILE A 4 4.94 11.39 -5.31
CA ILE A 4 5.22 9.95 -5.31
C ILE A 4 5.19 9.45 -3.88
N PHE A 5 4.28 8.52 -3.60
CA PHE A 5 4.13 7.88 -2.30
C PHE A 5 4.90 6.57 -2.28
N ILE A 6 5.89 6.47 -1.43
CA ILE A 6 6.76 5.29 -1.32
C ILE A 6 6.52 4.60 0.00
N VAL A 7 6.18 3.32 -0.05
CA VAL A 7 6.07 2.46 1.13
C VAL A 7 7.23 1.48 1.13
N PHE A 8 8.11 1.63 2.10
CA PHE A 8 9.31 0.82 2.26
C PHE A 8 9.14 -0.17 3.42
N GLY A 9 9.23 -1.46 3.10
CA GLY A 9 9.03 -2.52 4.07
C GLY A 9 10.23 -3.47 4.17
N HIS A 10 11.34 -3.01 4.73
CA HIS A 10 12.50 -3.84 5.02
C HIS A 10 13.04 -3.51 6.42
N HIS A 11 13.39 -4.55 7.19
CA HIS A 11 13.87 -4.38 8.57
C HIS A 11 15.20 -3.63 8.66
N ASN A 12 16.08 -3.81 7.67
CA ASN A 12 17.32 -3.05 7.58
C ASN A 12 17.09 -1.80 6.72
N VAL A 13 16.75 -0.69 7.38
CA VAL A 13 16.30 0.54 6.73
C VAL A 13 17.42 1.31 6.05
N THR A 14 18.68 1.09 6.45
CA THR A 14 19.82 1.88 5.95
C THR A 14 20.90 1.08 5.24
N GLY A 15 21.05 -0.20 5.55
CA GLY A 15 22.17 -1.01 5.08
C GLY A 15 21.82 -2.14 4.11
N SER A 16 20.56 -2.23 3.67
CA SER A 16 20.11 -3.29 2.78
C SER A 16 20.18 -2.88 1.30
N PHE A 17 20.19 -3.87 0.43
CA PHE A 17 20.04 -3.64 -1.02
C PHE A 17 18.72 -2.93 -1.33
N ASN A 18 17.64 -3.29 -0.65
CA ASN A 18 16.36 -2.61 -0.80
C ASN A 18 16.41 -1.14 -0.39
N ALA A 19 17.16 -0.80 0.66
CA ALA A 19 17.39 0.59 1.05
C ALA A 19 18.18 1.36 -0.03
N ALA A 20 19.15 0.72 -0.66
CA ALA A 20 19.90 1.33 -1.77
C ALA A 20 18.99 1.61 -2.98
N ILE A 21 18.09 0.69 -3.32
CA ILE A 21 17.09 0.89 -4.38
C ILE A 21 16.18 2.08 -4.03
N ARG A 22 15.67 2.12 -2.81
CA ARG A 22 14.83 3.23 -2.32
C ARG A 22 15.56 4.57 -2.47
N ASP A 23 16.77 4.66 -1.97
CA ASP A 23 17.52 5.93 -1.94
C ASP A 23 17.89 6.38 -3.35
N THR A 24 18.29 5.47 -4.23
CA THR A 24 18.57 5.76 -5.63
C THR A 24 17.32 6.30 -6.34
N PHE A 25 16.17 5.63 -6.12
CA PHE A 25 14.90 6.06 -6.70
C PHE A 25 14.50 7.45 -6.20
N ILE A 26 14.57 7.69 -4.89
CA ILE A 26 14.25 9.00 -4.29
C ILE A 26 15.13 10.10 -4.89
N ASN A 27 16.43 9.86 -4.96
CA ASN A 27 17.37 10.84 -5.52
C ASN A 27 17.03 11.20 -6.96
N GLU A 28 16.74 10.20 -7.79
CA GLU A 28 16.41 10.43 -9.21
C GLU A 28 15.08 11.19 -9.38
N VAL A 29 14.03 10.82 -8.64
CA VAL A 29 12.74 11.50 -8.79
C VAL A 29 12.77 12.92 -8.26
N GLN A 30 13.50 13.19 -7.15
CA GLN A 30 13.68 14.53 -6.62
C GLN A 30 14.53 15.41 -7.55
N LYS A 31 15.58 14.84 -8.13
CA LYS A 31 16.41 15.51 -9.13
C LYS A 31 15.62 15.96 -10.35
N ASN A 32 14.57 15.21 -10.72
CA ASN A 32 13.67 15.54 -11.81
C ASN A 32 12.49 16.42 -11.38
N GLY A 33 12.51 16.99 -10.19
CA GLY A 33 11.53 17.95 -9.70
C GLY A 33 10.23 17.34 -9.14
N HIS A 34 10.25 16.07 -8.80
CA HIS A 34 9.09 15.41 -8.18
C HIS A 34 9.17 15.43 -6.66
N GLU A 35 8.02 15.41 -6.01
CA GLU A 35 7.89 15.36 -4.55
C GLU A 35 7.79 13.90 -4.09
N VAL A 36 8.44 13.59 -2.97
CA VAL A 36 8.43 12.24 -2.38
C VAL A 36 7.79 12.28 -1.00
N ASP A 37 6.84 11.38 -0.78
CA ASP A 37 6.27 11.07 0.53
C ASP A 37 6.65 9.64 0.90
N LEU A 38 7.61 9.49 1.81
CA LEU A 38 8.19 8.20 2.20
C LEU A 38 7.63 7.70 3.52
N VAL A 39 7.29 6.41 3.53
CA VAL A 39 6.96 5.65 4.74
C VAL A 39 7.95 4.50 4.89
N ASN A 40 8.71 4.50 5.99
CA ASN A 40 9.53 3.36 6.40
C ASN A 40 8.74 2.58 7.46
N LEU A 41 8.12 1.48 7.07
CA LEU A 41 7.18 0.75 7.93
C LEU A 41 7.81 0.22 9.23
N PHE A 42 9.08 -0.17 9.19
CA PHE A 42 9.80 -0.64 10.40
C PHE A 42 10.21 0.49 11.34
N GLU A 43 10.21 1.73 10.88
CA GLU A 43 10.53 2.91 11.70
C GLU A 43 9.29 3.65 12.21
N GLU A 44 8.10 3.28 11.75
CA GLU A 44 6.87 3.95 12.17
C GLU A 44 6.68 3.83 13.69
N LYS A 45 6.38 4.95 14.34
CA LYS A 45 6.11 5.03 15.78
C LYS A 45 4.93 4.14 16.16
N GLU A 46 3.86 4.28 15.42
CA GLU A 46 2.67 3.45 15.56
C GLU A 46 2.77 2.30 14.57
N LYS A 47 2.61 1.09 15.07
CA LYS A 47 2.60 -0.11 14.23
C LYS A 47 1.17 -0.51 13.92
N LEU A 48 0.93 -0.93 12.69
CA LEU A 48 -0.36 -1.52 12.35
C LEU A 48 -0.48 -2.89 13.03
N PRO A 49 -1.61 -3.19 13.68
CA PRO A 49 -1.90 -4.56 14.08
C PRO A 49 -2.04 -5.44 12.84
N PHE A 50 -2.03 -6.75 12.99
CA PHE A 50 -2.41 -7.63 11.89
C PHE A 50 -3.83 -7.31 11.45
N TYR A 51 -4.05 -7.33 10.14
CA TYR A 51 -5.35 -7.02 9.57
C TYR A 51 -6.44 -7.91 10.19
N ASP A 52 -7.52 -7.27 10.61
CA ASP A 52 -8.72 -7.93 11.13
C ASP A 52 -9.94 -7.14 10.64
N SER A 53 -10.81 -7.81 9.88
CA SER A 53 -12.03 -7.22 9.34
C SER A 53 -13.04 -6.78 10.41
N ASN A 54 -12.91 -7.29 11.64
CA ASN A 54 -13.75 -6.87 12.77
C ASN A 54 -13.35 -5.51 13.33
N PHE A 55 -12.19 -4.98 12.94
CA PHE A 55 -11.75 -3.64 13.31
C PHE A 55 -12.56 -2.59 12.52
N ASN A 56 -13.62 -2.09 13.11
CA ASN A 56 -14.49 -1.10 12.49
C ASN A 56 -14.89 -0.03 13.51
N PRO A 57 -14.47 1.25 13.35
CA PRO A 57 -13.69 1.76 12.20
C PRO A 57 -12.25 1.24 12.19
N PRO A 58 -11.54 1.30 11.05
CA PRO A 58 -10.14 0.91 10.98
C PRO A 58 -9.25 1.80 11.87
N PRO A 59 -8.05 1.36 12.24
CA PRO A 59 -7.12 2.20 13.00
C PRO A 59 -6.90 3.56 12.34
N LYS A 60 -6.74 4.60 13.14
CA LYS A 60 -6.54 5.97 12.67
C LYS A 60 -5.34 6.09 11.71
N LEU A 61 -4.28 5.33 11.97
CA LEU A 61 -3.10 5.30 11.11
C LEU A 61 -3.43 4.84 9.68
N VAL A 62 -4.34 3.88 9.52
CA VAL A 62 -4.81 3.42 8.20
C VAL A 62 -5.46 4.57 7.43
N LEU A 63 -6.31 5.35 8.10
CA LEU A 63 -6.98 6.50 7.48
C LEU A 63 -5.97 7.57 7.07
N GLN A 64 -4.93 7.78 7.85
CA GLN A 64 -3.84 8.71 7.51
C GLN A 64 -3.07 8.24 6.27
N TYR A 65 -2.77 6.94 6.15
CA TYR A 65 -2.13 6.39 4.96
C TYR A 65 -3.00 6.54 3.70
N ARG A 66 -4.30 6.30 3.83
CA ARG A 66 -5.25 6.48 2.71
C ARG A 66 -5.29 7.92 2.24
N GLU A 67 -5.34 8.88 3.16
CA GLU A 67 -5.30 10.30 2.84
C GLU A 67 -4.02 10.69 2.10
N ARG A 68 -2.86 10.23 2.57
CA ARG A 68 -1.58 10.47 1.90
C ARG A 68 -1.53 9.86 0.50
N LEU A 69 -2.10 8.66 0.34
CA LEU A 69 -2.18 8.00 -0.96
C LEU A 69 -3.11 8.74 -1.92
N GLU A 70 -4.26 9.24 -1.46
CA GLU A 70 -5.17 10.04 -2.29
C GLU A 70 -4.52 11.32 -2.81
N GLN A 71 -3.63 11.90 -2.05
CA GLN A 71 -2.88 13.11 -2.43
C GLN A 71 -1.72 12.82 -3.39
N SER A 72 -1.47 11.57 -3.72
CA SER A 72 -0.33 11.14 -4.51
C SER A 72 -0.74 10.77 -5.93
N ASP A 73 0.18 10.94 -6.88
CA ASP A 73 -0.02 10.57 -8.29
C ASP A 73 0.45 9.14 -8.57
N VAL A 74 1.46 8.69 -7.80
CA VAL A 74 2.10 7.38 -8.00
C VAL A 74 2.37 6.75 -6.65
N MET A 75 2.16 5.45 -6.56
CA MET A 75 2.53 4.64 -5.40
C MET A 75 3.62 3.65 -5.77
N PHE A 76 4.64 3.56 -4.92
CA PHE A 76 5.74 2.60 -5.05
C PHE A 76 5.86 1.77 -3.78
N LEU A 77 5.86 0.45 -3.94
CA LEU A 77 6.10 -0.49 -2.85
C LEU A 77 7.50 -1.09 -3.02
N ILE A 78 8.33 -0.96 -2.01
CA ILE A 78 9.70 -1.48 -2.01
C ILE A 78 9.89 -2.39 -0.82
N GLY A 79 10.30 -3.62 -1.06
CA GLY A 79 10.55 -4.60 -0.02
C GLY A 79 11.11 -5.90 -0.59
N SER A 80 11.49 -6.80 0.31
CA SER A 80 12.01 -8.11 -0.07
C SER A 80 10.88 -9.08 -0.45
N CYS A 81 11.22 -10.01 -1.34
CA CYS A 81 10.35 -11.12 -1.72
C CYS A 81 10.62 -12.31 -0.79
N HIS A 82 9.58 -12.81 -0.14
CA HIS A 82 9.64 -14.00 0.71
C HIS A 82 8.62 -15.01 0.21
N ASN A 83 9.05 -16.25 -0.04
CA ASN A 83 8.16 -17.31 -0.51
C ASN A 83 7.31 -16.91 -1.73
N LEU A 84 7.95 -16.26 -2.72
CA LEU A 84 7.33 -15.80 -3.97
C LEU A 84 6.22 -14.74 -3.79
N ARG A 85 6.26 -13.98 -2.70
CA ARG A 85 5.33 -12.90 -2.39
C ARG A 85 6.05 -11.76 -1.65
N MET A 86 5.36 -10.65 -1.45
CA MET A 86 5.89 -9.57 -0.61
C MET A 86 6.09 -10.04 0.82
N ASN A 87 6.97 -9.36 1.56
CA ASN A 87 7.13 -9.66 2.98
C ASN A 87 5.88 -9.28 3.78
N ALA A 88 5.76 -9.85 4.99
CA ALA A 88 4.54 -9.77 5.80
C ALA A 88 4.15 -8.33 6.16
N ILE A 89 5.09 -7.45 6.43
CA ILE A 89 4.77 -6.07 6.81
C ILE A 89 4.14 -5.28 5.66
N LEU A 90 4.61 -5.49 4.41
CA LEU A 90 4.01 -4.88 3.23
C LEU A 90 2.63 -5.47 2.93
N GLU A 91 2.47 -6.79 3.01
CA GLU A 91 1.18 -7.43 2.80
C GLU A 91 0.14 -6.97 3.83
N ASN A 92 0.53 -6.84 5.09
CA ASN A 92 -0.35 -6.30 6.12
C ASN A 92 -0.77 -4.86 5.84
N TRP A 93 0.17 -4.03 5.38
CA TRP A 93 -0.12 -2.66 4.96
C TRP A 93 -1.12 -2.63 3.79
N ILE A 94 -0.92 -3.49 2.79
CA ILE A 94 -1.82 -3.62 1.64
C ILE A 94 -3.23 -4.02 2.09
N ASP A 95 -3.33 -5.03 2.95
CA ASP A 95 -4.62 -5.50 3.47
C ASP A 95 -5.40 -4.40 4.19
N TRP A 96 -4.72 -3.57 4.96
CA TRP A 96 -5.34 -2.45 5.65
C TRP A 96 -5.70 -1.29 4.74
N VAL A 97 -4.76 -0.85 3.90
CA VAL A 97 -4.87 0.41 3.16
C VAL A 97 -5.60 0.23 1.84
N LEU A 98 -5.24 -0.79 1.06
CA LEU A 98 -5.86 -1.05 -0.24
C LEU A 98 -7.11 -1.91 -0.11
N HIS A 99 -7.95 -1.56 0.84
CA HIS A 99 -9.13 -2.32 1.22
C HIS A 99 -10.24 -2.24 0.15
N PRO A 100 -11.01 -3.34 -0.07
CA PRO A 100 -12.25 -3.27 -0.84
C PRO A 100 -13.19 -2.18 -0.30
N LYS A 101 -14.00 -1.60 -1.18
CA LYS A 101 -14.90 -0.46 -0.93
C LYS A 101 -14.22 0.89 -0.81
N TRP A 102 -12.91 0.95 -0.53
CA TRP A 102 -12.17 2.20 -0.57
C TRP A 102 -11.30 2.31 -1.82
N PHE A 103 -10.41 1.32 -2.04
CA PHE A 103 -9.47 1.33 -3.16
C PHE A 103 -10.07 0.71 -4.41
N PHE A 104 -10.86 -0.34 -4.25
CA PHE A 104 -11.54 -1.04 -5.35
C PHE A 104 -12.89 -1.59 -4.90
N SER A 105 -13.73 -1.94 -5.88
CA SER A 105 -14.99 -2.64 -5.66
C SER A 105 -15.07 -3.86 -6.57
N TYR A 106 -16.07 -4.71 -6.33
CA TYR A 106 -16.32 -5.87 -7.18
C TYR A 106 -17.53 -5.60 -8.08
N LYS A 107 -17.36 -5.87 -9.37
CA LYS A 107 -18.46 -5.86 -10.32
C LYS A 107 -18.91 -7.28 -10.60
N SER A 108 -20.18 -7.58 -10.40
CA SER A 108 -20.72 -8.90 -10.66
C SER A 108 -20.67 -9.23 -12.15
N MET A 109 -20.22 -10.45 -12.48
CA MET A 109 -20.30 -11.00 -13.83
C MET A 109 -21.71 -11.52 -14.15
N PHE A 110 -22.50 -11.81 -13.12
CA PHE A 110 -23.83 -12.42 -13.24
C PHE A 110 -24.84 -11.67 -12.38
N PRO A 111 -25.11 -10.37 -12.63
CA PRO A 111 -25.93 -9.53 -11.76
C PRO A 111 -27.38 -10.04 -11.62
N GLU A 112 -27.89 -10.70 -12.64
CA GLU A 112 -29.26 -11.26 -12.66
C GLU A 112 -29.35 -12.66 -12.05
N SER A 113 -28.23 -13.27 -11.67
CA SER A 113 -28.21 -14.62 -11.14
C SER A 113 -28.51 -14.65 -9.64
N LYS A 114 -29.44 -15.53 -9.24
CA LYS A 114 -29.72 -15.81 -7.83
C LYS A 114 -28.52 -16.45 -7.11
N TYR A 115 -27.75 -17.29 -7.81
CA TYR A 115 -26.68 -18.09 -7.23
C TYR A 115 -25.29 -17.49 -7.43
N PHE A 116 -25.05 -16.79 -8.53
CA PHE A 116 -23.73 -16.35 -8.95
C PHE A 116 -23.53 -14.82 -8.94
N LYS A 117 -24.51 -14.05 -8.44
CA LYS A 117 -24.40 -12.58 -8.44
C LYS A 117 -23.21 -12.03 -7.63
N ASN A 118 -22.71 -12.82 -6.67
CA ASN A 118 -21.56 -12.46 -5.84
C ASN A 118 -20.21 -12.82 -6.48
N TYR A 119 -20.22 -13.51 -7.62
CA TYR A 119 -19.02 -13.81 -8.38
C TYR A 119 -18.73 -12.65 -9.33
N GLY A 120 -17.62 -12.02 -9.13
CA GLY A 120 -17.28 -10.83 -9.90
C GLY A 120 -15.78 -10.63 -10.01
N TYR A 121 -15.43 -9.50 -10.58
CA TYR A 121 -14.05 -9.08 -10.74
C TYR A 121 -13.83 -7.71 -10.11
N PRO A 122 -12.61 -7.41 -9.62
CA PRO A 122 -12.32 -6.11 -9.03
C PRO A 122 -12.30 -5.03 -10.10
N VAL A 123 -12.81 -3.86 -9.74
CA VAL A 123 -12.75 -2.65 -10.56
C VAL A 123 -12.20 -1.51 -9.72
N ALA A 124 -11.41 -0.62 -10.34
CA ALA A 124 -10.94 0.58 -9.71
C ALA A 124 -12.13 1.49 -9.37
N GLY A 125 -12.13 2.05 -8.17
CA GLY A 125 -13.29 2.84 -7.82
C GLY A 125 -13.11 3.77 -6.70
#